data_b8ff0c2bc2a2bb37928e2994ee71db69
#
_entry.id   b8ff0c2bc2a2bb37928e2994ee71db69
#
_cell.length_a   1.000
_cell.length_b   1.000
_cell.length_c   1.000
_cell.angle_alpha   90.00
_cell.angle_beta   90.00
_cell.angle_gamma   90.00
#
_symmetry.space_group_name_H-M   'P 1'
#
loop_
_entity.id
_entity.type
_entity.pdbx_description
1 polymer ?
#
loop_
_entity_poly.entity_id
_entity_poly.type
_entity_poly.pdbx_seq_one_letter_code
_entity_poly.pdbx_strand_id
1 'polypeptide(L)'
;MGKLRNYVVLPIAIAERDGSAELNLNAYEQSSSLLPADAEGVKSWVTEAHFEVIGSVVVPTMRLDRFMTTVGIDNVDFLKVDAQGLDLEVIRSAGDRLHDIARVQLEATTAPYRQYEGAPGKSVIVDFMESKGFKLTAEEIQSHGQEANLTFVRG
;
A
#
# COMPACT_ATOMS: atom_id res chain seq x y z
N MET A 1 -14.69 -11.94 15.61
CA MET A 1 -13.73 -10.86 15.33
C MET A 1 -12.99 -10.56 16.64
N GLY A 2 -11.71 -10.94 16.77
CA GLY A 2 -10.91 -10.68 17.98
C GLY A 2 -10.69 -9.18 18.14
N LYS A 3 -10.91 -8.65 19.35
CA LYS A 3 -10.55 -7.25 19.64
C LYS A 3 -9.01 -7.14 19.61
N LEU A 4 -8.48 -6.25 18.75
CA LEU A 4 -7.08 -5.83 18.83
C LEU A 4 -6.81 -5.31 20.26
N ARG A 5 -5.76 -5.84 20.89
CA ARG A 5 -5.42 -5.50 22.28
C ARG A 5 -4.30 -4.52 22.20
N ASN A 6 -3.82 -3.73 22.00
CA ASN A 6 -2.71 -2.79 21.97
C ASN A 6 -2.48 -2.30 20.51
N TYR A 7 -3.19 -1.29 20.13
CA TYR A 7 -2.94 -0.59 18.86
C TYR A 7 -2.73 0.90 19.13
N VAL A 8 -1.96 1.52 18.22
CA VAL A 8 -1.75 2.97 18.19
C VAL A 8 -2.09 3.42 16.78
N VAL A 9 -2.83 4.53 16.67
CA VAL A 9 -3.09 5.21 15.39
C VAL A 9 -2.21 6.44 15.34
N LEU A 10 -1.48 6.61 14.26
CA LEU A 10 -0.58 7.74 14.03
C LEU A 10 -1.05 8.53 12.82
N PRO A 11 -1.13 9.87 12.91
CA PRO A 11 -1.57 10.73 11.80
C PRO A 11 -0.41 11.03 10.84
N ILE A 12 0.19 9.97 10.30
CA ILE A 12 1.29 10.03 9.32
C ILE A 12 1.01 9.07 8.18
N ALA A 13 1.48 9.38 6.99
CA ALA A 13 1.51 8.45 5.87
C ALA A 13 2.92 7.85 5.73
N ILE A 14 3.01 6.53 5.58
CA ILE A 14 4.26 5.90 5.19
C ILE A 14 4.42 6.07 3.68
N ALA A 15 5.56 6.60 3.25
CA ALA A 15 5.81 6.95 1.86
C ALA A 15 7.30 6.76 1.49
N GLU A 16 7.64 6.97 0.22
CA GLU A 16 9.02 6.84 -0.26
C GLU A 16 9.98 7.84 0.41
N ARG A 17 9.47 9.01 0.84
CA ARG A 17 10.29 10.11 1.40
C ARG A 17 9.69 10.68 2.67
N ASP A 18 10.58 11.16 3.54
CA ASP A 18 10.18 11.96 4.69
C ASP A 18 9.78 13.36 4.26
N GLY A 19 8.78 13.95 4.93
CA GLY A 19 8.33 15.31 4.66
C GLY A 19 6.83 15.47 4.80
N SER A 20 6.19 15.94 3.76
CA SER A 20 4.73 16.05 3.65
C SER A 20 4.29 15.80 2.21
N ALA A 21 3.06 15.33 2.05
CA ALA A 21 2.42 15.12 0.76
C ALA A 21 0.95 15.54 0.83
N GLU A 22 0.37 15.82 -0.31
CA GLU A 22 -1.06 16.09 -0.45
C GLU A 22 -1.80 14.75 -0.60
N LEU A 23 -2.74 14.50 0.31
CA LEU A 23 -3.65 13.35 0.26
C LEU A 23 -4.94 13.80 -0.42
N ASN A 24 -5.27 13.19 -1.55
CA ASN A 24 -6.56 13.37 -2.21
C ASN A 24 -7.64 12.67 -1.41
N LEU A 25 -8.66 13.40 -1.00
CA LEU A 25 -9.83 12.87 -0.31
C LEU A 25 -10.88 12.53 -1.35
N ASN A 26 -11.19 11.25 -1.46
CA ASN A 26 -12.18 10.75 -2.39
C ASN A 26 -13.55 10.62 -1.73
N ALA A 27 -14.61 10.59 -2.54
CA ALA A 27 -16.00 10.42 -2.09
C ALA A 27 -16.17 9.14 -1.24
N TYR A 28 -15.38 8.10 -1.53
CA TYR A 28 -15.23 6.94 -0.66
C TYR A 28 -13.87 7.03 0.06
N GLU A 29 -13.89 7.27 1.36
CA GLU A 29 -12.69 7.56 2.17
C GLU A 29 -11.58 6.51 1.99
N GLN A 30 -11.95 5.22 1.87
CA GLN A 30 -10.98 4.13 1.73
C GLN A 30 -10.24 4.11 0.40
N SER A 31 -10.69 4.86 -0.61
CA SER A 31 -10.01 5.05 -1.88
C SER A 31 -9.16 6.34 -1.92
N SER A 32 -9.07 7.07 -0.80
CA SER A 32 -8.22 8.26 -0.72
C SER A 32 -6.75 7.91 -0.85
N SER A 33 -5.99 8.66 -1.64
CA SER A 33 -4.61 8.33 -1.99
C SER A 33 -3.72 9.56 -2.13
N LEU A 34 -2.41 9.38 -1.97
CA LEU A 34 -1.40 10.37 -2.35
C LEU A 34 -1.22 10.44 -3.88
N LEU A 35 -1.73 9.46 -4.63
CA LEU A 35 -1.75 9.45 -6.09
C LEU A 35 -3.09 9.97 -6.61
N PRO A 36 -3.11 10.63 -7.78
CA PRO A 36 -4.36 10.89 -8.47
C PRO A 36 -4.97 9.59 -8.98
N ALA A 37 -6.30 9.54 -9.08
CA ALA A 37 -6.98 8.44 -9.73
C ALA A 37 -6.66 8.39 -11.22
N ASP A 38 -6.46 7.19 -11.78
CA ASP A 38 -6.29 7.00 -13.23
C ASP A 38 -7.65 7.14 -13.92
N ALA A 39 -7.88 8.27 -14.59
CA ALA A 39 -9.17 8.63 -15.15
C ALA A 39 -9.72 7.63 -16.17
N GLU A 40 -8.85 6.92 -16.91
CA GLU A 40 -9.29 5.89 -17.85
C GLU A 40 -9.47 4.53 -17.12
N GLY A 41 -8.60 4.24 -16.19
CA GLY A 41 -8.67 2.99 -15.42
C GLY A 41 -9.93 2.89 -14.57
N VAL A 42 -10.27 3.94 -13.84
CA VAL A 42 -11.44 3.93 -12.93
C VAL A 42 -12.78 3.79 -13.67
N LYS A 43 -12.87 4.15 -14.97
CA LYS A 43 -14.08 3.92 -15.77
C LYS A 43 -14.44 2.44 -15.92
N SER A 44 -13.47 1.56 -15.83
CA SER A 44 -13.69 0.12 -15.86
C SER A 44 -14.08 -0.47 -14.50
N TRP A 45 -14.05 0.33 -13.45
CA TRP A 45 -14.41 -0.09 -12.10
C TRP A 45 -15.92 0.01 -11.87
N VAL A 46 -16.46 -0.96 -11.15
CA VAL A 46 -17.90 -1.00 -10.79
C VAL A 46 -18.28 0.20 -9.91
N THR A 47 -17.30 0.83 -9.27
CA THR A 47 -17.48 1.90 -8.29
C THR A 47 -16.72 3.18 -8.68
N GLU A 48 -16.76 3.56 -9.96
CA GLU A 48 -16.09 4.78 -10.48
C GLU A 48 -16.31 6.02 -9.59
N ALA A 49 -17.53 6.23 -9.14
CA ALA A 49 -17.88 7.37 -8.27
C ALA A 49 -17.10 7.40 -6.94
N HIS A 50 -16.55 6.29 -6.48
CA HIS A 50 -15.72 6.23 -5.27
C HIS A 50 -14.42 7.03 -5.41
N PHE A 51 -13.93 7.21 -6.63
CA PHE A 51 -12.68 7.91 -6.94
C PHE A 51 -12.86 9.40 -7.21
N GLU A 52 -14.09 9.93 -7.09
CA GLU A 52 -14.33 11.37 -7.22
C GLU A 52 -13.62 12.11 -6.08
N VAL A 53 -12.71 13.03 -6.44
CA VAL A 53 -11.98 13.84 -5.46
C VAL A 53 -12.90 14.94 -4.92
N ILE A 54 -13.16 14.91 -3.62
CA ILE A 54 -14.00 15.90 -2.92
C ILE A 54 -13.19 16.94 -2.13
N GLY A 55 -11.87 16.78 -2.06
CA GLY A 55 -10.97 17.70 -1.37
C GLY A 55 -9.56 17.15 -1.26
N SER A 56 -8.69 17.87 -0.58
CA SER A 56 -7.34 17.40 -0.25
C SER A 56 -6.88 17.90 1.11
N VAL A 57 -5.88 17.23 1.68
CA VAL A 57 -5.24 17.63 2.93
C VAL A 57 -3.75 17.32 2.89
N VAL A 58 -2.93 18.22 3.42
CA VAL A 58 -1.49 17.95 3.58
C VAL A 58 -1.26 17.07 4.80
N VAL A 59 -0.60 15.94 4.59
CA VAL A 59 -0.26 14.98 5.65
C VAL A 59 1.26 14.86 5.79
N PRO A 60 1.79 14.67 7.00
CA PRO A 60 3.19 14.34 7.18
C PRO A 60 3.49 12.95 6.60
N THR A 61 4.65 12.82 5.96
CA THR A 61 5.13 11.56 5.41
C THR A 61 6.41 11.11 6.08
N MET A 62 6.59 9.80 6.20
CA MET A 62 7.79 9.17 6.74
C MET A 62 8.09 7.88 6.00
N ARG A 63 9.38 7.60 5.81
CA ARG A 63 9.84 6.31 5.29
C ARG A 63 9.62 5.21 6.31
N LEU A 64 9.37 3.99 5.86
CA LEU A 64 9.15 2.84 6.74
C LEU A 64 10.38 2.51 7.60
N ASP A 65 11.60 2.55 7.03
CA ASP A 65 12.85 2.31 7.75
C ASP A 65 13.04 3.32 8.90
N ARG A 66 12.77 4.60 8.63
CA ARG A 66 12.84 5.66 9.63
C ARG A 66 11.76 5.50 10.69
N PHE A 67 10.53 5.16 10.29
CA PHE A 67 9.44 4.88 11.23
C PHE A 67 9.85 3.76 12.21
N MET A 68 10.26 2.60 11.70
CA MET A 68 10.69 1.46 12.51
C MET A 68 11.79 1.86 13.50
N THR A 69 12.78 2.62 13.03
CA THR A 69 13.88 3.12 13.87
C THR A 69 13.38 4.09 14.95
N THR A 70 12.53 5.05 14.58
CA THR A 70 12.04 6.09 15.50
C THR A 70 11.19 5.52 16.64
N VAL A 71 10.38 4.50 16.35
CA VAL A 71 9.50 3.87 17.36
C VAL A 71 10.13 2.65 18.05
N GLY A 72 11.37 2.27 17.68
CA GLY A 72 12.10 1.16 18.28
C GLY A 72 11.55 -0.21 17.92
N ILE A 73 11.06 -0.40 16.71
CA ILE A 73 10.63 -1.70 16.18
C ILE A 73 11.86 -2.40 15.59
N ASP A 74 12.27 -3.52 16.15
CA ASP A 74 13.39 -4.32 15.64
C ASP A 74 12.92 -5.33 14.59
N ASN A 75 11.77 -5.97 14.81
CA ASN A 75 11.22 -7.00 13.92
C ASN A 75 9.72 -6.81 13.73
N VAL A 76 9.23 -7.19 12.56
CA VAL A 76 7.80 -7.17 12.20
C VAL A 76 7.37 -8.57 11.77
N ASP A 77 6.47 -9.18 12.51
CA ASP A 77 5.92 -10.50 12.16
C ASP A 77 5.02 -10.45 10.94
N PHE A 78 4.22 -9.38 10.84
CA PHE A 78 3.30 -9.15 9.73
C PHE A 78 3.11 -7.66 9.45
N LEU A 79 3.40 -7.26 8.22
CA LEU A 79 3.12 -5.94 7.67
C LEU A 79 2.00 -6.05 6.64
N LYS A 80 0.85 -5.42 6.91
CA LYS A 80 -0.14 -5.16 5.86
C LYS A 80 0.09 -3.74 5.32
N VAL A 81 0.19 -3.61 4.03
CA VAL A 81 0.20 -2.33 3.31
C VAL A 81 -1.07 -2.25 2.49
N ASP A 82 -1.71 -1.09 2.54
CA ASP A 82 -2.93 -0.75 1.83
C ASP A 82 -2.86 0.78 1.62
N ALA A 83 -1.96 1.16 0.73
CA ALA A 83 -1.57 2.55 0.52
C ALA A 83 -2.17 3.13 -0.78
N GLN A 84 -3.21 2.45 -1.27
CA GLN A 84 -4.00 2.90 -2.40
C GLN A 84 -3.13 3.31 -3.61
N GLY A 85 -2.38 2.32 -4.12
CA GLY A 85 -1.51 2.44 -5.30
C GLY A 85 -0.03 2.72 -4.98
N LEU A 86 0.33 3.02 -3.72
CA LEU A 86 1.72 3.26 -3.30
C LEU A 86 2.31 2.09 -2.49
N ASP A 87 1.71 0.92 -2.54
CA ASP A 87 2.09 -0.24 -1.75
C ASP A 87 3.56 -0.63 -1.95
N LEU A 88 4.01 -0.66 -3.20
CA LEU A 88 5.39 -0.99 -3.52
C LEU A 88 6.38 0.08 -3.03
N GLU A 89 6.01 1.35 -3.11
CA GLU A 89 6.82 2.48 -2.63
C GLU A 89 6.98 2.44 -1.12
N VAL A 90 5.91 2.09 -0.39
CA VAL A 90 5.97 1.86 1.06
C VAL A 90 6.99 0.76 1.37
N ILE A 91 6.94 -0.39 0.68
CA ILE A 91 7.90 -1.48 0.87
C ILE A 91 9.33 -1.05 0.50
N ARG A 92 9.52 -0.34 -0.60
CA ARG A 92 10.83 0.19 -1.01
C ARG A 92 11.42 1.12 0.05
N SER A 93 10.57 1.88 0.74
CA SER A 93 10.99 2.78 1.82
C SER A 93 11.52 2.06 3.07
N ALA A 94 11.30 0.75 3.20
CA ALA A 94 11.94 -0.05 4.25
C ALA A 94 13.45 -0.19 4.04
N GLY A 95 13.96 -0.02 2.80
CA GLY A 95 15.39 -0.14 2.50
C GLY A 95 15.97 -1.46 3.03
N ASP A 96 17.08 -1.38 3.73
CA ASP A 96 17.73 -2.55 4.33
C ASP A 96 16.91 -3.17 5.47
N ARG A 97 16.02 -2.36 6.11
CA ARG A 97 15.12 -2.85 7.17
C ARG A 97 14.04 -3.81 6.66
N LEU A 98 13.90 -3.98 5.34
CA LEU A 98 12.98 -4.95 4.77
C LEU A 98 13.30 -6.39 5.23
N HIS A 99 14.55 -6.69 5.57
CA HIS A 99 14.95 -8.00 6.10
C HIS A 99 14.41 -8.30 7.51
N ASP A 100 14.01 -7.28 8.26
CA ASP A 100 13.43 -7.42 9.61
C ASP A 100 11.92 -7.76 9.55
N ILE A 101 11.34 -7.85 8.35
CA ILE A 101 9.92 -8.13 8.15
C ILE A 101 9.75 -9.58 7.70
N ALA A 102 9.02 -10.38 8.49
CA ALA A 102 8.84 -11.81 8.21
C ALA A 102 7.78 -12.08 7.13
N ARG A 103 6.67 -11.36 7.17
CA ARG A 103 5.53 -11.53 6.26
C ARG A 103 4.94 -10.18 5.86
N VAL A 104 4.60 -10.06 4.57
CA VAL A 104 4.02 -8.83 3.98
C VAL A 104 2.75 -9.19 3.23
N GLN A 105 1.72 -8.38 3.36
CA GLN A 105 0.55 -8.39 2.48
C GLN A 105 0.43 -7.03 1.79
N LEU A 106 0.31 -7.05 0.47
CA LEU A 106 0.18 -5.89 -0.41
C LEU A 106 -1.09 -6.01 -1.24
N GLU A 107 -1.71 -4.89 -1.55
CA GLU A 107 -2.73 -4.84 -2.57
C GLU A 107 -2.12 -4.56 -3.95
N ALA A 108 -2.64 -5.20 -4.97
CA ALA A 108 -2.20 -5.01 -6.34
C ALA A 108 -3.39 -4.99 -7.31
N THR A 109 -3.39 -4.04 -8.23
CA THR A 109 -4.35 -4.05 -9.32
C THR A 109 -4.00 -5.13 -10.34
N THR A 110 -5.02 -5.83 -10.84
CA THR A 110 -4.87 -6.81 -11.93
C THR A 110 -5.04 -6.12 -13.28
N ALA A 111 -4.24 -6.50 -14.27
CA ALA A 111 -4.37 -5.98 -15.61
C ALA A 111 -5.75 -6.40 -16.23
N PRO A 112 -6.42 -5.53 -17.02
CA PRO A 112 -6.00 -4.21 -17.49
C PRO A 112 -6.41 -3.06 -16.57
N TYR A 113 -6.86 -3.34 -15.39
CA TYR A 113 -7.44 -2.37 -14.46
C TYR A 113 -6.36 -1.56 -13.74
N ARG A 114 -6.52 -0.25 -13.67
CA ARG A 114 -5.66 0.65 -12.93
C ARG A 114 -6.53 1.63 -12.16
N GLN A 115 -6.28 1.78 -10.87
CA GLN A 115 -7.02 2.72 -10.01
C GLN A 115 -6.34 4.08 -9.92
N TYR A 116 -5.01 4.06 -9.84
CA TYR A 116 -4.20 5.25 -9.57
C TYR A 116 -3.11 5.41 -10.62
N GLU A 117 -2.82 6.66 -10.97
CA GLU A 117 -1.77 6.98 -11.94
C GLU A 117 -0.41 6.50 -11.45
N GLY A 118 0.31 5.79 -12.33
CA GLY A 118 1.65 5.28 -12.01
C GLY A 118 1.71 4.10 -11.04
N ALA A 119 0.59 3.65 -10.48
CA ALA A 119 0.57 2.48 -9.61
C ALA A 119 1.14 1.24 -10.33
N PRO A 120 2.06 0.48 -9.69
CA PRO A 120 2.66 -0.68 -10.31
C PRO A 120 1.65 -1.82 -10.44
N GLY A 121 1.72 -2.55 -11.56
CA GLY A 121 0.95 -3.78 -11.72
C GLY A 121 1.51 -4.93 -10.89
N LYS A 122 0.69 -5.97 -10.69
CA LYS A 122 1.02 -7.17 -9.90
C LYS A 122 2.39 -7.77 -10.22
N SER A 123 2.76 -7.91 -11.51
CA SER A 123 4.05 -8.53 -11.88
C SER A 123 5.24 -7.76 -11.34
N VAL A 124 5.19 -6.42 -11.38
CA VAL A 124 6.28 -5.56 -10.86
C VAL A 124 6.44 -5.74 -9.34
N ILE A 125 5.33 -5.88 -8.62
CA ILE A 125 5.33 -6.12 -7.17
C ILE A 125 5.94 -7.49 -6.88
N VAL A 126 5.50 -8.54 -7.57
CA VAL A 126 5.99 -9.91 -7.39
C VAL A 126 7.50 -9.99 -7.67
N ASP A 127 7.95 -9.49 -8.82
CA ASP A 127 9.36 -9.50 -9.21
C ASP A 127 10.24 -8.78 -8.17
N PHE A 128 9.77 -7.63 -7.67
CA PHE A 128 10.48 -6.90 -6.62
C PHE A 128 10.59 -7.71 -5.34
N MET A 129 9.47 -8.23 -4.84
CA MET A 129 9.44 -9.00 -3.58
C MET A 129 10.31 -10.26 -3.67
N GLU A 130 10.26 -10.98 -4.79
CA GLU A 130 11.11 -12.15 -5.01
C GLU A 130 12.60 -11.78 -5.06
N SER A 131 12.95 -10.66 -5.69
CA SER A 131 14.33 -10.14 -5.70
C SER A 131 14.87 -9.81 -4.29
N LYS A 132 13.95 -9.59 -3.33
CA LYS A 132 14.28 -9.32 -1.92
C LYS A 132 14.18 -10.55 -1.01
N GLY A 133 14.05 -11.75 -1.58
CA GLY A 133 14.04 -13.02 -0.85
C GLY A 133 12.69 -13.38 -0.25
N PHE A 134 11.60 -12.77 -0.69
CA PHE A 134 10.24 -13.17 -0.34
C PHE A 134 9.69 -14.14 -1.37
N LYS A 135 8.73 -14.97 -0.94
CA LYS A 135 7.96 -15.86 -1.80
C LYS A 135 6.49 -15.52 -1.70
N LEU A 136 5.81 -15.41 -2.84
CA LEU A 136 4.36 -15.30 -2.89
C LEU A 136 3.75 -16.61 -2.38
N THR A 137 2.94 -16.54 -1.32
CA THR A 137 2.34 -17.72 -0.66
C THR A 137 0.83 -17.75 -0.74
N ALA A 138 0.19 -16.60 -0.97
CA ALA A 138 -1.26 -16.52 -1.18
C ALA A 138 -1.61 -15.33 -2.07
N GLU A 139 -2.68 -15.51 -2.83
CA GLU A 139 -3.33 -14.48 -3.63
C GLU A 139 -4.83 -14.57 -3.39
N GLU A 140 -5.41 -13.48 -2.89
CA GLU A 140 -6.84 -13.36 -2.63
C GLU A 140 -7.44 -12.33 -3.57
N ILE A 141 -8.22 -12.80 -4.54
CA ILE A 141 -8.88 -11.93 -5.52
C ILE A 141 -9.97 -11.10 -4.83
N GLN A 142 -9.94 -9.81 -5.10
CA GLN A 142 -10.88 -8.81 -4.59
C GLN A 142 -11.62 -8.11 -5.73
N SER A 143 -12.62 -7.30 -5.38
CA SER A 143 -13.26 -6.33 -6.28
C SER A 143 -13.61 -6.92 -7.66
N HIS A 144 -14.28 -8.09 -7.68
CA HIS A 144 -14.67 -8.79 -8.91
C HIS A 144 -13.50 -9.12 -9.86
N GLY A 145 -12.31 -9.32 -9.33
CA GLY A 145 -11.11 -9.65 -10.12
C GLY A 145 -10.30 -8.41 -10.53
N GLN A 146 -10.62 -7.25 -10.02
CA GLN A 146 -9.92 -5.99 -10.35
C GLN A 146 -8.71 -5.74 -9.46
N GLU A 147 -8.68 -6.36 -8.28
CA GLU A 147 -7.60 -6.31 -7.30
C GLU A 147 -7.27 -7.70 -6.75
N ALA A 148 -6.12 -7.80 -6.15
CA ALA A 148 -5.72 -8.96 -5.37
C ALA A 148 -4.89 -8.55 -4.15
N ASN A 149 -5.17 -9.17 -3.01
CA ASN A 149 -4.26 -9.15 -1.87
C ASN A 149 -3.19 -10.23 -2.06
N LEU A 150 -1.94 -9.81 -2.15
CA LEU A 150 -0.78 -10.69 -2.33
C LEU A 150 -0.06 -10.85 -1.00
N THR A 151 0.05 -12.08 -0.52
CA THR A 151 0.78 -12.39 0.72
C THR A 151 2.14 -13.00 0.41
N PHE A 152 3.17 -12.39 0.95
CA PHE A 152 4.55 -12.81 0.79
C PHE A 152 5.14 -13.22 2.14
N VAL A 153 5.96 -14.25 2.13
CA VAL A 153 6.71 -14.73 3.30
C VAL A 153 8.19 -14.75 2.96
N ARG A 154 9.01 -14.30 3.89
CA ARG A 154 10.46 -14.37 3.74
C ARG A 154 10.93 -15.83 3.70
N GLY A 155 11.76 -16.17 2.71
CA GLY A 155 12.36 -17.48 2.55
C GLY A 155 13.53 -17.74 3.49
#